data_d2b25ae9cd3515b0f790e4b99c012ceb
#
_entry.id   d2b25ae9cd3515b0f790e4b99c012ceb
#
_cell.length_a   1.000
_cell.length_b   1.000
_cell.length_c   1.000
_cell.angle_alpha   90.00
_cell.angle_beta   90.00
_cell.angle_gamma   90.00
#
_symmetry.space_group_name_H-M   'P 1'
#
loop_
_entity.id
_entity.type
_entity.pdbx_description
1 polymer ?
#
loop_
_entity_poly.entity_id
_entity_poly.type
_entity_poly.pdbx_seq_one_letter_code
_entity_poly.pdbx_strand_id
1 'polypeptide(L)'
;APEAAAAIAGGVAQGNPEVAAEVATEMAAADPEAAADIATGVAVAAQANAAQEVAAAQAEAQAQVAEATADLQADLTSDDPNVVAQAQAAIAEVQSAAQETIAEAQGAAAEVAQELAGDIAGAMMEANPEAIGDIAEQIAESAPGAAEGVMGAIAEVAPEQAVEAAATMADANPATAGAAVGAVSEALPELATEAAVAMAEAAP
;
A
#
# COMPACT_ATOMS: atom_id res chain seq x y z
N ALA A 1 -4.81 -17.89 19.76
CA ALA A 1 -5.85 -16.90 19.49
C ALA A 1 -5.41 -16.08 18.28
N PRO A 2 -6.12 -16.12 17.16
CA PRO A 2 -5.66 -15.51 15.89
C PRO A 2 -5.44 -13.99 16.02
N GLU A 3 -6.31 -13.27 16.71
CA GLU A 3 -6.16 -11.82 16.94
C GLU A 3 -4.82 -11.44 17.63
N ALA A 4 -4.31 -12.29 18.54
CA ALA A 4 -3.03 -12.05 19.19
C ALA A 4 -1.87 -12.30 18.21
N ALA A 5 -1.99 -13.27 17.33
CA ALA A 5 -1.01 -13.56 16.30
C ALA A 5 -0.90 -12.39 15.30
N ALA A 6 -2.04 -11.89 14.82
CA ALA A 6 -2.12 -10.70 13.97
C ALA A 6 -1.48 -9.46 14.61
N ALA A 7 -1.79 -9.21 15.89
CA ALA A 7 -1.24 -8.08 16.63
C ALA A 7 0.29 -8.19 16.81
N ILE A 8 0.82 -9.38 17.07
CA ILE A 8 2.26 -9.62 17.20
C ILE A 8 2.95 -9.42 15.86
N ALA A 9 2.44 -10.04 14.78
CA ALA A 9 3.00 -9.91 13.44
C ALA A 9 2.98 -8.46 12.96
N GLY A 10 1.85 -7.75 13.15
CA GLY A 10 1.74 -6.33 12.85
C GLY A 10 2.71 -5.47 13.67
N GLY A 11 2.90 -5.78 14.96
CA GLY A 11 3.88 -5.09 15.80
C GLY A 11 5.31 -5.29 15.31
N VAL A 12 5.67 -6.49 14.85
CA VAL A 12 6.97 -6.77 14.22
C VAL A 12 7.12 -5.97 12.93
N ALA A 13 6.09 -5.94 12.07
CA ALA A 13 6.12 -5.19 10.81
C ALA A 13 6.28 -3.68 11.02
N GLN A 14 5.70 -3.13 12.08
CA GLN A 14 5.93 -1.72 12.46
C GLN A 14 7.35 -1.44 12.95
N GLY A 15 7.91 -2.36 13.74
CA GLY A 15 9.22 -2.16 14.37
C GLY A 15 10.39 -2.54 13.47
N ASN A 16 10.22 -3.57 12.66
CA ASN A 16 11.26 -4.10 11.76
C ASN A 16 10.63 -4.85 10.57
N PRO A 17 10.32 -4.13 9.48
CA PRO A 17 9.69 -4.73 8.30
C PRO A 17 10.54 -5.81 7.63
N GLU A 18 11.89 -5.74 7.73
CA GLU A 18 12.79 -6.71 7.09
C GLU A 18 12.64 -8.14 7.64
N VAL A 19 12.27 -8.28 8.92
CA VAL A 19 12.05 -9.59 9.56
C VAL A 19 10.59 -9.96 9.67
N ALA A 20 9.69 -9.07 9.28
CA ALA A 20 8.25 -9.27 9.42
C ALA A 20 7.76 -10.48 8.63
N ALA A 21 8.24 -10.66 7.40
CA ALA A 21 7.88 -11.79 6.54
C ALA A 21 8.31 -13.14 7.16
N GLU A 22 9.54 -13.22 7.66
CA GLU A 22 10.05 -14.44 8.30
C GLU A 22 9.24 -14.80 9.55
N VAL A 23 9.02 -13.82 10.44
CA VAL A 23 8.26 -14.03 11.69
C VAL A 23 6.81 -14.41 11.38
N ALA A 24 6.16 -13.72 10.44
CA ALA A 24 4.78 -14.01 10.06
C ALA A 24 4.63 -15.42 9.46
N THR A 25 5.59 -15.82 8.62
CA THR A 25 5.63 -17.18 8.03
C THR A 25 5.79 -18.27 9.09
N GLU A 26 6.72 -18.09 10.05
CA GLU A 26 6.89 -19.04 11.16
C GLU A 26 5.65 -19.12 12.05
N MET A 27 4.97 -17.99 12.29
CA MET A 27 3.73 -17.95 13.06
C MET A 27 2.59 -18.67 12.33
N ALA A 28 2.42 -18.44 11.02
CA ALA A 28 1.42 -19.13 10.20
C ALA A 28 1.70 -20.64 10.08
N ALA A 29 2.96 -21.05 10.03
CA ALA A 29 3.33 -22.47 10.06
C ALA A 29 2.99 -23.14 11.40
N ALA A 30 3.06 -22.39 12.50
CA ALA A 30 2.70 -22.87 13.83
C ALA A 30 1.18 -22.91 14.08
N ASP A 31 0.43 -22.00 13.45
CA ASP A 31 -1.03 -21.88 13.56
C ASP A 31 -1.61 -21.51 12.17
N PRO A 32 -1.82 -22.51 11.28
CA PRO A 32 -2.33 -22.26 9.92
C PRO A 32 -3.73 -21.62 9.87
N GLU A 33 -4.55 -21.81 10.92
CA GLU A 33 -5.89 -21.20 11.02
C GLU A 33 -5.80 -19.68 11.23
N ALA A 34 -4.66 -19.19 11.74
CA ALA A 34 -4.41 -17.77 11.94
C ALA A 34 -3.75 -17.07 10.72
N ALA A 35 -3.48 -17.77 9.63
CA ALA A 35 -2.72 -17.22 8.49
C ALA A 35 -3.33 -15.94 7.91
N ALA A 36 -4.65 -15.92 7.69
CA ALA A 36 -5.35 -14.75 7.15
C ALA A 36 -5.30 -13.55 8.11
N ASP A 37 -5.49 -13.78 9.41
CA ASP A 37 -5.38 -12.71 10.43
C ASP A 37 -3.96 -12.15 10.52
N ILE A 38 -2.94 -13.02 10.42
CA ILE A 38 -1.52 -12.63 10.43
C ILE A 38 -1.19 -11.77 9.19
N ALA A 39 -1.58 -12.22 7.99
CA ALA A 39 -1.39 -11.45 6.76
C ALA A 39 -2.05 -10.07 6.85
N THR A 40 -3.28 -10.02 7.33
CA THR A 40 -4.02 -8.78 7.54
C THR A 40 -3.33 -7.86 8.56
N GLY A 41 -2.87 -8.41 9.68
CA GLY A 41 -2.16 -7.64 10.71
C GLY A 41 -0.90 -6.96 10.17
N VAL A 42 -0.13 -7.67 9.34
CA VAL A 42 1.06 -7.11 8.70
C VAL A 42 0.70 -6.09 7.61
N ALA A 43 -0.28 -6.36 6.77
CA ALA A 43 -0.71 -5.44 5.73
C ALA A 43 -1.22 -4.10 6.32
N VAL A 44 -2.00 -4.15 7.39
CA VAL A 44 -2.44 -2.95 8.13
C VAL A 44 -1.26 -2.20 8.72
N ALA A 45 -0.27 -2.91 9.28
CA ALA A 45 0.93 -2.30 9.84
C ALA A 45 1.80 -1.65 8.75
N ALA A 46 1.96 -2.30 7.60
CA ALA A 46 2.68 -1.76 6.44
C ALA A 46 2.03 -0.46 5.93
N GLN A 47 0.71 -0.44 5.81
CA GLN A 47 -0.02 0.78 5.44
C GLN A 47 0.12 1.90 6.48
N ALA A 48 0.13 1.55 7.78
CA ALA A 48 0.34 2.54 8.84
C ALA A 48 1.74 3.16 8.78
N ASN A 49 2.78 2.35 8.50
CA ASN A 49 4.13 2.84 8.29
C ASN A 49 4.23 3.75 7.07
N ALA A 50 3.67 3.33 5.94
CA ALA A 50 3.57 4.13 4.72
C ALA A 50 2.92 5.49 4.98
N ALA A 51 1.82 5.52 5.73
CA ALA A 51 1.14 6.75 6.10
C ALA A 51 2.01 7.68 6.99
N GLN A 52 2.82 7.11 7.88
CA GLN A 52 3.75 7.88 8.72
C GLN A 52 4.89 8.50 7.89
N GLU A 53 5.45 7.75 6.95
CA GLU A 53 6.49 8.26 6.04
C GLU A 53 5.98 9.42 5.17
N VAL A 54 4.78 9.27 4.61
CA VAL A 54 4.12 10.33 3.85
C VAL A 54 3.86 11.56 4.73
N ALA A 55 3.40 11.37 5.98
CA ALA A 55 3.17 12.48 6.89
C ALA A 55 4.47 13.21 7.26
N ALA A 56 5.57 12.48 7.42
CA ALA A 56 6.89 13.07 7.66
C ALA A 56 7.38 13.88 6.44
N ALA A 57 7.26 13.35 5.23
CA ALA A 57 7.59 14.05 3.99
C ALA A 57 6.75 15.32 3.81
N GLN A 58 5.45 15.26 4.12
CA GLN A 58 4.57 16.43 4.08
C GLN A 58 4.99 17.52 5.08
N ALA A 59 5.36 17.12 6.30
CA ALA A 59 5.81 18.07 7.32
C ALA A 59 7.14 18.75 6.92
N GLU A 60 8.07 17.99 6.36
CA GLU A 60 9.33 18.53 5.84
C GLU A 60 9.12 19.48 4.66
N ALA A 61 8.30 19.10 3.69
CA ALA A 61 7.95 19.93 2.54
C ALA A 61 7.28 21.25 2.96
N GLN A 62 6.38 21.21 3.94
CA GLN A 62 5.74 22.41 4.50
C GLN A 62 6.77 23.31 5.22
N ALA A 63 7.73 22.73 5.95
CA ALA A 63 8.78 23.49 6.61
C ALA A 63 9.68 24.20 5.59
N GLN A 64 10.05 23.55 4.50
CA GLN A 64 10.86 24.14 3.42
C GLN A 64 10.13 25.32 2.76
N VAL A 65 8.84 25.18 2.46
CA VAL A 65 8.02 26.26 1.90
C VAL A 65 7.91 27.45 2.88
N ALA A 66 7.72 27.17 4.16
CA ALA A 66 7.65 28.21 5.19
C ALA A 66 8.98 28.96 5.34
N GLU A 67 10.12 28.26 5.33
CA GLU A 67 11.46 28.85 5.37
C GLU A 67 11.71 29.73 4.16
N ALA A 68 11.48 29.24 2.95
CA ALA A 68 11.63 30.00 1.71
C ALA A 68 10.73 31.26 1.71
N THR A 69 9.51 31.16 2.21
CA THR A 69 8.61 32.29 2.31
C THR A 69 9.12 33.34 3.30
N ALA A 70 9.67 32.90 4.44
CA ALA A 70 10.23 33.79 5.46
C ALA A 70 11.49 34.50 4.94
N ASP A 71 12.37 33.79 4.26
CA ASP A 71 13.59 34.36 3.69
C ASP A 71 13.33 35.40 2.62
N LEU A 72 12.28 35.21 1.82
CA LEU A 72 11.90 36.11 0.72
C LEU A 72 10.89 37.19 1.15
N GLN A 73 10.51 37.27 2.44
CA GLN A 73 9.49 38.21 2.90
C GLN A 73 9.87 39.66 2.68
N ALA A 74 11.14 40.03 2.79
CA ALA A 74 11.62 41.40 2.51
C ALA A 74 11.45 41.74 1.03
N ASP A 75 11.73 40.79 0.15
CA ASP A 75 11.61 40.96 -1.31
C ASP A 75 10.13 41.02 -1.74
N LEU A 76 9.26 40.27 -1.11
CA LEU A 76 7.80 40.30 -1.34
C LEU A 76 7.17 41.65 -0.96
N THR A 77 7.80 42.41 -0.06
CA THR A 77 7.34 43.73 0.37
C THR A 77 8.10 44.89 -0.27
N SER A 78 8.94 44.61 -1.27
CA SER A 78 9.72 45.59 -2.02
C SER A 78 8.81 46.49 -2.87
N ASP A 79 9.17 47.76 -3.01
CA ASP A 79 8.50 48.70 -3.93
C ASP A 79 8.88 48.41 -5.42
N ASP A 80 9.87 47.57 -5.70
CA ASP A 80 10.26 47.20 -7.07
C ASP A 80 9.44 45.95 -7.51
N PRO A 81 8.55 46.09 -8.53
CA PRO A 81 7.74 45.00 -9.02
C PRO A 81 8.53 43.83 -9.61
N ASN A 82 9.78 44.04 -10.05
CA ASN A 82 10.62 42.96 -10.55
C ASN A 82 11.14 42.09 -9.40
N VAL A 83 11.51 42.72 -8.28
CA VAL A 83 11.93 41.99 -7.06
C VAL A 83 10.80 41.14 -6.51
N VAL A 84 9.60 41.72 -6.42
CA VAL A 84 8.40 40.98 -5.99
C VAL A 84 8.10 39.80 -6.91
N ALA A 85 8.16 39.98 -8.21
CA ALA A 85 7.92 38.93 -9.18
C ALA A 85 8.96 37.78 -9.09
N GLN A 86 10.22 38.10 -8.84
CA GLN A 86 11.28 37.11 -8.65
C GLN A 86 11.07 36.32 -7.35
N ALA A 87 10.73 36.98 -6.25
CA ALA A 87 10.43 36.32 -4.99
C ALA A 87 9.22 35.38 -5.10
N GLN A 88 8.16 35.81 -5.78
CA GLN A 88 6.97 34.96 -6.03
C GLN A 88 7.33 33.74 -6.89
N ALA A 89 8.16 33.90 -7.92
CA ALA A 89 8.61 32.79 -8.76
C ALA A 89 9.46 31.79 -7.97
N ALA A 90 10.35 32.27 -7.11
CA ALA A 90 11.18 31.41 -6.26
C ALA A 90 10.33 30.60 -5.26
N ILE A 91 9.32 31.21 -4.63
CA ILE A 91 8.40 30.50 -3.76
C ILE A 91 7.58 29.45 -4.54
N ALA A 92 7.11 29.77 -5.74
CA ALA A 92 6.38 28.82 -6.57
C ALA A 92 7.25 27.63 -6.98
N GLU A 93 8.52 27.83 -7.23
CA GLU A 93 9.48 26.75 -7.49
C GLU A 93 9.66 25.83 -6.28
N VAL A 94 9.85 26.38 -5.09
CA VAL A 94 9.93 25.59 -3.84
C VAL A 94 8.64 24.83 -3.57
N GLN A 95 7.48 25.45 -3.81
CA GLN A 95 6.18 24.77 -3.66
C GLN A 95 6.03 23.60 -4.64
N SER A 96 6.49 23.75 -5.87
CA SER A 96 6.46 22.67 -6.88
C SER A 96 7.37 21.51 -6.47
N ALA A 97 8.60 21.82 -6.05
CA ALA A 97 9.53 20.81 -5.55
C ALA A 97 9.00 20.08 -4.30
N ALA A 98 8.38 20.80 -3.39
CA ALA A 98 7.74 20.22 -2.21
C ALA A 98 6.60 19.25 -2.57
N GLN A 99 5.78 19.58 -3.57
CA GLN A 99 4.73 18.71 -4.07
C GLN A 99 5.29 17.45 -4.74
N GLU A 100 6.37 17.57 -5.50
CA GLU A 100 7.06 16.45 -6.13
C GLU A 100 7.64 15.49 -5.06
N THR A 101 8.30 16.02 -4.03
CA THR A 101 8.82 15.23 -2.91
C THR A 101 7.70 14.46 -2.19
N ILE A 102 6.54 15.09 -1.96
CA ILE A 102 5.37 14.41 -1.36
C ILE A 102 4.85 13.30 -2.27
N ALA A 103 4.76 13.56 -3.58
CA ALA A 103 4.27 12.56 -4.53
C ALA A 103 5.22 11.36 -4.64
N GLU A 104 6.53 11.60 -4.65
CA GLU A 104 7.55 10.54 -4.61
C GLU A 104 7.46 9.71 -3.32
N ALA A 105 7.32 10.37 -2.15
CA ALA A 105 7.16 9.68 -0.88
C ALA A 105 5.88 8.83 -0.84
N GLN A 106 4.78 9.33 -1.42
CA GLN A 106 3.53 8.57 -1.53
C GLN A 106 3.69 7.33 -2.41
N GLY A 107 4.35 7.46 -3.56
CA GLY A 107 4.64 6.34 -4.46
C GLY A 107 5.50 5.27 -3.78
N ALA A 108 6.64 5.68 -3.23
CA ALA A 108 7.57 4.77 -2.56
C ALA A 108 6.94 4.06 -1.35
N ALA A 109 6.20 4.78 -0.52
CA ALA A 109 5.53 4.22 0.65
C ALA A 109 4.43 3.22 0.27
N ALA A 110 3.68 3.49 -0.80
CA ALA A 110 2.67 2.57 -1.33
C ALA A 110 3.32 1.30 -1.90
N GLU A 111 4.39 1.43 -2.66
CA GLU A 111 5.14 0.31 -3.25
C GLU A 111 5.68 -0.63 -2.15
N VAL A 112 6.36 -0.08 -1.14
CA VAL A 112 6.89 -0.87 -0.01
C VAL A 112 5.77 -1.58 0.76
N ALA A 113 4.64 -0.90 1.00
CA ALA A 113 3.51 -1.51 1.70
C ALA A 113 2.87 -2.65 0.89
N GLN A 114 2.76 -2.50 -0.43
CA GLN A 114 2.25 -3.54 -1.33
C GLN A 114 3.19 -4.73 -1.43
N GLU A 115 4.49 -4.48 -1.60
CA GLU A 115 5.53 -5.52 -1.68
C GLU A 115 5.55 -6.36 -0.39
N LEU A 116 5.60 -5.71 0.77
CA LEU A 116 5.62 -6.41 2.05
C LEU A 116 4.34 -7.23 2.28
N ALA A 117 3.18 -6.67 1.96
CA ALA A 117 1.92 -7.39 2.09
C ALA A 117 1.83 -8.57 1.12
N GLY A 118 2.32 -8.41 -0.11
CA GLY A 118 2.38 -9.45 -1.13
C GLY A 118 3.31 -10.60 -0.71
N ASP A 119 4.53 -10.29 -0.29
CA ASP A 119 5.51 -11.29 0.15
C ASP A 119 4.98 -12.15 1.29
N ILE A 120 4.35 -11.52 2.29
CA ILE A 120 3.80 -12.22 3.44
C ILE A 120 2.58 -13.05 3.05
N ALA A 121 1.66 -12.49 2.28
CA ALA A 121 0.51 -13.24 1.78
C ALA A 121 0.97 -14.43 0.93
N GLY A 122 1.94 -14.25 0.03
CA GLY A 122 2.53 -15.32 -0.77
C GLY A 122 3.10 -16.44 0.07
N ALA A 123 3.93 -16.12 1.05
CA ALA A 123 4.53 -17.11 1.95
C ALA A 123 3.46 -17.86 2.79
N MET A 124 2.40 -17.18 3.20
CA MET A 124 1.30 -17.82 3.93
C MET A 124 0.46 -18.73 3.05
N MET A 125 0.23 -18.35 1.79
CA MET A 125 -0.50 -19.16 0.83
C MET A 125 0.29 -20.41 0.40
N GLU A 126 1.61 -20.32 0.31
CA GLU A 126 2.46 -21.48 0.12
C GLU A 126 2.37 -22.47 1.30
N ALA A 127 2.31 -21.94 2.52
CA ALA A 127 2.17 -22.74 3.74
C ALA A 127 0.74 -23.31 3.91
N ASN A 128 -0.28 -22.57 3.50
CA ASN A 128 -1.69 -22.96 3.61
C ASN A 128 -2.50 -22.48 2.39
N PRO A 129 -2.54 -23.26 1.28
CA PRO A 129 -3.28 -22.88 0.07
C PRO A 129 -4.80 -22.74 0.26
N GLU A 130 -5.36 -23.33 1.32
CA GLU A 130 -6.80 -23.22 1.62
C GLU A 130 -7.17 -21.83 2.17
N ALA A 131 -6.19 -21.05 2.66
CA ALA A 131 -6.41 -19.73 3.22
C ALA A 131 -6.50 -18.60 2.16
N ILE A 132 -6.30 -18.89 0.87
CA ILE A 132 -6.24 -17.86 -0.19
C ILE A 132 -7.50 -16.99 -0.22
N GLY A 133 -8.68 -17.61 -0.15
CA GLY A 133 -9.96 -16.89 -0.15
C GLY A 133 -10.10 -15.98 1.08
N ASP A 134 -9.79 -16.51 2.26
CA ASP A 134 -9.88 -15.77 3.53
C ASP A 134 -8.87 -14.60 3.57
N ILE A 135 -7.65 -14.80 3.06
CA ILE A 135 -6.64 -13.73 2.93
C ILE A 135 -7.14 -12.64 1.99
N ALA A 136 -7.68 -13.01 0.83
CA ALA A 136 -8.20 -12.07 -0.15
C ALA A 136 -9.34 -11.22 0.43
N GLU A 137 -10.32 -11.84 1.11
CA GLU A 137 -11.45 -11.17 1.74
C GLU A 137 -10.98 -10.21 2.85
N GLN A 138 -10.19 -10.68 3.78
CA GLN A 138 -9.73 -9.87 4.92
C GLN A 138 -8.85 -8.69 4.50
N ILE A 139 -7.98 -8.87 3.50
CA ILE A 139 -7.16 -7.78 2.95
C ILE A 139 -8.04 -6.73 2.28
N ALA A 140 -9.03 -7.15 1.49
CA ALA A 140 -9.94 -6.20 0.86
C ALA A 140 -10.73 -5.36 1.88
N GLU A 141 -11.14 -5.95 3.00
CA GLU A 141 -11.87 -5.26 4.06
C GLU A 141 -10.98 -4.35 4.91
N SER A 142 -9.82 -4.85 5.34
CA SER A 142 -9.00 -4.22 6.38
C SER A 142 -7.81 -3.42 5.85
N ALA A 143 -7.27 -3.80 4.70
CA ALA A 143 -6.07 -3.22 4.10
C ALA A 143 -6.19 -3.08 2.56
N PRO A 144 -7.20 -2.36 2.04
CA PRO A 144 -7.47 -2.29 0.61
C PRO A 144 -6.30 -1.75 -0.24
N GLY A 145 -5.42 -0.95 0.33
CA GLY A 145 -4.21 -0.48 -0.33
C GLY A 145 -3.17 -1.57 -0.60
N ALA A 146 -3.26 -2.74 0.05
CA ALA A 146 -2.39 -3.89 -0.18
C ALA A 146 -2.94 -4.86 -1.25
N ALA A 147 -4.14 -4.61 -1.77
CA ALA A 147 -4.84 -5.55 -2.67
C ALA A 147 -4.03 -5.91 -3.93
N GLU A 148 -3.31 -4.95 -4.52
CA GLU A 148 -2.49 -5.17 -5.70
C GLU A 148 -1.34 -6.15 -5.42
N GLY A 149 -0.55 -5.91 -4.36
CA GLY A 149 0.56 -6.77 -3.98
C GLY A 149 0.10 -8.19 -3.62
N VAL A 150 -0.98 -8.30 -2.83
CA VAL A 150 -1.55 -9.60 -2.45
C VAL A 150 -2.10 -10.35 -3.65
N MET A 151 -2.78 -9.68 -4.58
CA MET A 151 -3.25 -10.32 -5.82
C MET A 151 -2.12 -10.76 -6.75
N GLY A 152 -1.03 -9.98 -6.82
CA GLY A 152 0.19 -10.38 -7.52
C GLY A 152 0.75 -11.69 -6.95
N ALA A 153 0.87 -11.77 -5.62
CA ALA A 153 1.32 -12.99 -4.95
C ALA A 153 0.37 -14.19 -5.18
N ILE A 154 -0.96 -13.98 -5.14
CA ILE A 154 -1.95 -15.04 -5.48
C ILE A 154 -1.75 -15.52 -6.92
N ALA A 155 -1.56 -14.61 -7.86
CA ALA A 155 -1.36 -14.95 -9.26
C ALA A 155 -0.07 -15.75 -9.51
N GLU A 156 0.97 -15.53 -8.71
CA GLU A 156 2.22 -16.29 -8.77
C GLU A 156 2.12 -17.67 -8.11
N VAL A 157 1.53 -17.75 -6.92
CA VAL A 157 1.48 -18.98 -6.10
C VAL A 157 0.35 -19.90 -6.55
N ALA A 158 -0.82 -19.35 -6.90
CA ALA A 158 -2.03 -20.11 -7.22
C ALA A 158 -2.80 -19.48 -8.40
N PRO A 159 -2.22 -19.50 -9.61
CA PRO A 159 -2.82 -18.86 -10.79
C PRO A 159 -4.24 -19.33 -11.12
N GLU A 160 -4.57 -20.59 -10.83
CA GLU A 160 -5.91 -21.14 -11.02
C GLU A 160 -6.96 -20.57 -10.06
N GLN A 161 -6.55 -19.97 -8.94
CA GLN A 161 -7.45 -19.35 -7.95
C GLN A 161 -7.48 -17.81 -8.08
N ALA A 162 -6.61 -17.24 -8.90
CA ALA A 162 -6.46 -15.78 -9.00
C ALA A 162 -7.75 -15.06 -9.40
N VAL A 163 -8.53 -15.61 -10.31
CA VAL A 163 -9.82 -15.01 -10.73
C VAL A 163 -10.85 -15.06 -9.61
N GLU A 164 -10.95 -16.18 -8.89
CA GLU A 164 -11.87 -16.34 -7.76
C GLU A 164 -11.48 -15.40 -6.59
N ALA A 165 -10.20 -15.33 -6.26
CA ALA A 165 -9.69 -14.43 -5.24
C ALA A 165 -9.93 -12.96 -5.59
N ALA A 166 -9.74 -12.57 -6.86
CA ALA A 166 -10.04 -11.22 -7.31
C ALA A 166 -11.53 -10.88 -7.20
N ALA A 167 -12.42 -11.82 -7.54
CA ALA A 167 -13.87 -11.65 -7.36
C ALA A 167 -14.24 -11.53 -5.88
N THR A 168 -13.63 -12.34 -5.00
CA THR A 168 -13.80 -12.26 -3.53
C THR A 168 -13.37 -10.90 -2.99
N MET A 169 -12.21 -10.38 -3.43
CA MET A 169 -11.78 -9.03 -3.05
C MET A 169 -12.76 -7.94 -3.50
N ALA A 170 -13.29 -8.04 -4.72
CA ALA A 170 -14.22 -7.06 -5.26
C ALA A 170 -15.58 -7.11 -4.57
N ASP A 171 -16.06 -8.28 -4.16
CA ASP A 171 -17.31 -8.46 -3.39
C ASP A 171 -17.16 -7.90 -1.98
N ALA A 172 -16.04 -8.20 -1.30
CA ALA A 172 -15.72 -7.68 0.03
C ALA A 172 -15.53 -6.15 0.02
N ASN A 173 -14.83 -5.61 -0.98
CA ASN A 173 -14.61 -4.18 -1.13
C ASN A 173 -14.48 -3.76 -2.60
N PRO A 174 -15.51 -3.17 -3.21
CA PRO A 174 -15.48 -2.75 -4.61
C PRO A 174 -14.34 -1.77 -4.97
N ALA A 175 -13.76 -1.07 -3.99
CA ALA A 175 -12.63 -0.17 -4.24
C ALA A 175 -11.33 -0.93 -4.63
N THR A 176 -11.22 -2.20 -4.27
CA THR A 176 -10.06 -3.06 -4.61
C THR A 176 -10.13 -3.65 -6.01
N ALA A 177 -11.30 -3.62 -6.67
CA ALA A 177 -11.51 -4.28 -7.96
C ALA A 177 -10.51 -3.83 -9.04
N GLY A 178 -10.22 -2.52 -9.12
CA GLY A 178 -9.25 -1.98 -10.08
C GLY A 178 -7.82 -2.51 -9.86
N ALA A 179 -7.37 -2.53 -8.61
CA ALA A 179 -6.06 -3.03 -8.23
C ALA A 179 -5.96 -4.55 -8.48
N ALA A 180 -6.98 -5.31 -8.10
CA ALA A 180 -7.03 -6.75 -8.29
C ALA A 180 -7.03 -7.15 -9.79
N VAL A 181 -7.84 -6.48 -10.65
CA VAL A 181 -7.78 -6.70 -12.12
C VAL A 181 -6.40 -6.35 -12.68
N GLY A 182 -5.84 -5.23 -12.23
CA GLY A 182 -4.51 -4.78 -12.66
C GLY A 182 -3.46 -5.87 -12.41
N ALA A 183 -3.36 -6.35 -11.18
CA ALA A 183 -2.41 -7.39 -10.78
C ALA A 183 -2.62 -8.72 -11.56
N VAL A 184 -3.87 -9.19 -11.69
CA VAL A 184 -4.15 -10.39 -12.49
C VAL A 184 -3.78 -10.18 -13.96
N SER A 185 -4.07 -9.00 -14.53
CA SER A 185 -3.77 -8.69 -15.94
C SER A 185 -2.26 -8.61 -16.21
N GLU A 186 -1.49 -8.18 -15.24
CA GLU A 186 -0.02 -8.08 -15.32
C GLU A 186 0.62 -9.47 -15.21
N ALA A 187 0.23 -10.24 -14.19
CA ALA A 187 0.81 -11.55 -13.92
C ALA A 187 0.28 -12.64 -14.89
N LEU A 188 -1.01 -12.59 -15.24
CA LEU A 188 -1.74 -13.61 -16.02
C LEU A 188 -2.57 -12.96 -17.14
N PRO A 189 -1.93 -12.42 -18.19
CA PRO A 189 -2.62 -11.66 -19.24
C PRO A 189 -3.74 -12.46 -19.96
N GLU A 190 -3.63 -13.78 -20.01
CA GLU A 190 -4.65 -14.67 -20.58
C GLU A 190 -5.94 -14.72 -19.74
N LEU A 191 -5.87 -14.45 -18.44
CA LEU A 191 -7.02 -14.43 -17.53
C LEU A 191 -7.61 -13.02 -17.31
N ALA A 192 -6.99 -11.98 -17.87
CA ALA A 192 -7.39 -10.58 -17.67
C ALA A 192 -8.88 -10.32 -17.98
N THR A 193 -9.38 -10.89 -19.08
CA THR A 193 -10.78 -10.72 -19.47
C THR A 193 -11.73 -11.47 -18.54
N GLU A 194 -11.36 -12.67 -18.10
CA GLU A 194 -12.15 -13.48 -17.20
C GLU A 194 -12.22 -12.82 -15.82
N ALA A 195 -11.08 -12.34 -15.30
CA ALA A 195 -11.01 -11.59 -14.06
C ALA A 195 -11.87 -10.32 -14.10
N ALA A 196 -11.80 -9.53 -15.18
CA ALA A 196 -12.60 -8.32 -15.33
C ALA A 196 -14.11 -8.61 -15.34
N VAL A 197 -14.54 -9.69 -15.97
CA VAL A 197 -15.96 -10.11 -15.98
C VAL A 197 -16.39 -10.59 -14.60
N ALA A 198 -15.61 -11.46 -13.97
CA ALA A 198 -15.92 -11.99 -12.64
C ALA A 198 -16.08 -10.87 -11.59
N MET A 199 -15.18 -9.87 -11.63
CA MET A 199 -15.27 -8.73 -10.72
C MET A 199 -16.43 -7.78 -11.05
N ALA A 200 -16.78 -7.59 -12.31
CA ALA A 200 -17.96 -6.80 -12.66
C ALA A 200 -19.28 -7.47 -12.22
N GLU A 201 -19.27 -8.78 -12.07
CA GLU A 201 -20.41 -9.54 -11.51
C GLU A 201 -20.43 -9.50 -9.99
N ALA A 202 -19.27 -9.50 -9.33
CA ALA A 202 -19.11 -9.47 -7.89
C ALA A 202 -19.36 -8.06 -7.30
N ALA A 203 -18.93 -7.00 -7.98
CA ALA A 203 -19.08 -5.60 -7.56
C ALA A 203 -20.07 -4.83 -8.45
N PRO A 204 -21.37 -4.91 -8.22
CA PRO A 204 -22.42 -4.30 -9.02
C PRO A 204 -22.51 -2.77 -8.90
#